data_fa30036513fdacf82c422f1359e126ef
#
_entry.id   fa30036513fdacf82c422f1359e126ef
#
_cell.length_a   1.000
_cell.length_b   1.000
_cell.length_c   1.000
_cell.angle_alpha   90.00
_cell.angle_beta   90.00
_cell.angle_gamma   90.00
#
_symmetry.space_group_name_H-M   'P 1'
#
loop_
_entity.id
_entity.type
_entity.pdbx_description
1 polymer ?
#
loop_
_entity_poly.entity_id
_entity_poly.type
_entity_poly.pdbx_seq_one_letter_code
_entity_poly.pdbx_strand_id
1 'polypeptide(L)'
;VYTGGEYEFIIEELKDAPFFVDCAGIESPGLSSAPAIGERVAAIVERLFKPSKNADFIETRKGILNPKKLSEDEYKELIKEKPEYGNIICRCEMITEGEIMDAVNRPLGAKSLDGVKRRTRAGMGRCQAGFCSPRTMEIIARERGISQLDITKSGGKSKIVVGMSKNRG
;
A
#
# COMPACT_ATOMS: atom_id res chain seq x y z
N VAL A 1 23.18 -3.18 13.41
CA VAL A 1 24.50 -3.49 14.00
C VAL A 1 25.30 -2.21 14.06
N TYR A 2 25.54 -1.71 15.23
CA TYR A 2 26.29 -0.49 15.46
C TYR A 2 27.80 -0.81 15.38
N THR A 3 28.52 -0.14 14.53
CA THR A 3 29.96 -0.42 14.30
C THR A 3 30.91 0.52 15.07
N GLY A 4 30.41 1.30 16.04
CA GLY A 4 31.23 2.02 17.02
C GLY A 4 32.10 3.15 16.48
N GLY A 5 31.69 3.81 15.43
CA GLY A 5 32.40 4.94 14.84
C GLY A 5 31.47 6.10 14.52
N GLU A 6 31.83 7.00 13.67
CA GLU A 6 31.03 8.14 13.29
C GLU A 6 29.67 7.72 12.72
N TYR A 7 28.61 8.52 13.00
CA TYR A 7 27.21 8.28 12.56
C TYR A 7 27.06 8.52 11.05
N GLU A 8 27.70 7.71 10.23
CA GLU A 8 27.58 7.80 8.77
C GLU A 8 26.87 6.59 8.19
N PHE A 9 26.05 6.84 7.17
CA PHE A 9 25.43 5.78 6.38
C PHE A 9 26.52 5.08 5.55
N ILE A 10 26.65 3.78 5.71
CA ILE A 10 27.54 2.95 4.88
C ILE A 10 26.75 2.55 3.63
N ILE A 11 27.20 3.03 2.46
CA ILE A 11 26.59 2.71 1.17
C ILE A 11 27.72 2.47 0.20
N GLU A 12 28.24 1.25 0.16
CA GLU A 12 29.42 0.91 -0.63
C GLU A 12 29.48 -0.56 -1.01
N GLU A 13 30.31 -0.90 -1.99
CA GLU A 13 30.71 -2.26 -2.25
C GLU A 13 31.78 -2.70 -1.24
N LEU A 14 31.58 -3.86 -0.63
CA LEU A 14 32.55 -4.39 0.33
C LEU A 14 33.83 -4.85 -0.36
N LYS A 15 34.99 -4.46 0.17
CA LYS A 15 36.33 -4.79 -0.39
C LYS A 15 36.65 -6.28 -0.30
N ASP A 16 36.18 -6.94 0.74
CA ASP A 16 36.37 -8.36 1.04
C ASP A 16 35.27 -9.26 0.49
N ALA A 17 34.19 -8.68 -0.04
CA ALA A 17 33.11 -9.38 -0.69
C ALA A 17 32.70 -8.68 -2.02
N PRO A 18 33.48 -8.89 -3.12
CA PRO A 18 33.17 -8.29 -4.40
C PRO A 18 31.72 -8.56 -4.85
N PHE A 19 31.09 -7.58 -5.47
CA PHE A 19 29.69 -7.60 -5.91
C PHE A 19 28.65 -7.58 -4.77
N PHE A 20 29.08 -7.46 -3.52
CA PHE A 20 28.17 -7.24 -2.40
C PHE A 20 28.11 -5.74 -2.06
N VAL A 21 26.93 -5.15 -2.21
CA VAL A 21 26.67 -3.75 -1.86
C VAL A 21 26.05 -3.70 -0.48
N ASP A 22 26.74 -3.10 0.45
CA ASP A 22 26.25 -2.91 1.82
C ASP A 22 25.51 -1.57 1.96
N CYS A 23 24.39 -1.61 2.65
CA CYS A 23 23.58 -0.44 3.03
C CYS A 23 23.30 -0.52 4.53
N ALA A 24 24.29 -0.17 5.35
CA ALA A 24 24.24 -0.31 6.80
C ALA A 24 24.25 1.05 7.51
N GLY A 25 23.90 1.03 8.79
CA GLY A 25 23.87 2.22 9.64
C GLY A 25 22.81 3.24 9.25
N ILE A 26 21.85 2.87 8.41
CA ILE A 26 20.80 3.78 7.94
C ILE A 26 19.73 3.92 9.02
N GLU A 27 19.76 5.05 9.72
CA GLU A 27 18.77 5.47 10.70
C GLU A 27 18.10 6.78 10.28
N SER A 28 17.62 7.59 11.19
CA SER A 28 17.03 8.89 10.81
C SER A 28 18.11 9.85 10.26
N PRO A 29 17.88 10.46 9.08
CA PRO A 29 16.67 10.58 8.26
C PRO A 29 16.57 9.59 7.07
N GLY A 30 16.90 8.32 7.24
CA GLY A 30 17.00 7.30 6.19
C GLY A 30 15.78 7.20 5.28
N LEU A 31 14.58 7.34 5.82
CA LEU A 31 13.35 7.27 5.02
C LEU A 31 13.26 8.42 3.99
N SER A 32 13.58 9.64 4.39
CA SER A 32 13.61 10.80 3.48
C SER A 32 14.80 10.74 2.52
N SER A 33 15.90 10.12 2.92
CA SER A 33 17.11 9.95 2.11
C SER A 33 17.03 8.75 1.16
N ALA A 34 16.02 7.88 1.31
CA ALA A 34 15.91 6.63 0.54
C ALA A 34 15.99 6.82 -0.99
N PRO A 35 15.42 7.86 -1.62
CA PRO A 35 15.59 8.08 -3.05
C PRO A 35 17.06 8.32 -3.44
N ALA A 36 17.78 9.19 -2.73
CA ALA A 36 19.19 9.48 -2.99
C ALA A 36 20.10 8.26 -2.71
N ILE A 37 19.77 7.49 -1.66
CA ILE A 37 20.44 6.21 -1.39
C ILE A 37 20.24 5.24 -2.55
N GLY A 38 19.02 5.15 -3.06
CA GLY A 38 18.66 4.32 -4.20
C GLY A 38 19.45 4.69 -5.46
N GLU A 39 19.58 5.97 -5.77
CA GLU A 39 20.40 6.47 -6.89
C GLU A 39 21.89 6.10 -6.72
N ARG A 40 22.42 6.26 -5.51
CA ARG A 40 23.83 5.88 -5.22
C ARG A 40 24.07 4.38 -5.38
N VAL A 41 23.16 3.55 -4.87
CA VAL A 41 23.22 2.09 -5.02
C VAL A 41 23.08 1.70 -6.49
N ALA A 42 22.17 2.31 -7.23
CA ALA A 42 22.01 2.06 -8.66
C ALA A 42 23.29 2.36 -9.45
N ALA A 43 23.98 3.47 -9.15
CA ALA A 43 25.26 3.82 -9.76
C ALA A 43 26.37 2.79 -9.44
N ILE A 44 26.40 2.26 -8.22
CA ILE A 44 27.34 1.18 -7.85
C ILE A 44 27.02 -0.08 -8.67
N VAL A 45 25.77 -0.50 -8.74
CA VAL A 45 25.32 -1.68 -9.47
C VAL A 45 25.60 -1.54 -10.97
N GLU A 46 25.32 -0.37 -11.56
CA GLU A 46 25.62 -0.10 -12.96
C GLU A 46 27.11 -0.23 -13.28
N ARG A 47 27.96 0.29 -12.42
CA ARG A 47 29.43 0.14 -12.55
C ARG A 47 29.88 -1.31 -12.49
N LEU A 48 29.32 -2.09 -11.57
CA LEU A 48 29.73 -3.48 -11.31
C LEU A 48 29.22 -4.45 -12.38
N PHE A 49 27.96 -4.35 -12.74
CA PHE A 49 27.27 -5.34 -13.57
C PHE A 49 27.00 -4.89 -15.00
N LYS A 50 27.12 -3.60 -15.30
CA LYS A 50 26.82 -3.01 -16.61
C LYS A 50 25.52 -3.55 -17.22
N PRO A 51 24.39 -3.48 -16.49
CA PRO A 51 23.14 -4.08 -16.92
C PRO A 51 22.65 -3.43 -18.22
N SER A 52 22.04 -4.22 -19.10
CA SER A 52 21.31 -3.68 -20.23
C SER A 52 20.01 -3.04 -19.77
N LYS A 53 19.55 -2.00 -20.48
CA LYS A 53 18.23 -1.39 -20.22
C LYS A 53 17.14 -2.40 -20.53
N ASN A 54 16.17 -2.52 -19.61
CA ASN A 54 14.96 -3.29 -19.86
C ASN A 54 14.03 -2.47 -20.76
N ALA A 55 13.79 -2.93 -22.01
CA ALA A 55 12.90 -2.28 -22.96
C ALA A 55 11.43 -2.26 -22.49
N ASP A 56 11.04 -3.24 -21.69
CA ASP A 56 9.67 -3.39 -21.16
C ASP A 56 9.50 -2.76 -19.77
N PHE A 57 10.44 -1.89 -19.36
CA PHE A 57 10.37 -1.23 -18.06
C PHE A 57 9.18 -0.27 -17.97
N ILE A 58 8.32 -0.50 -17.00
CA ILE A 58 7.18 0.36 -16.72
C ILE A 58 7.62 1.43 -15.70
N GLU A 59 7.93 2.61 -16.19
CA GLU A 59 8.43 3.72 -15.37
C GLU A 59 7.40 4.26 -14.38
N THR A 60 6.11 4.24 -14.76
CA THR A 60 5.05 4.86 -13.97
C THR A 60 4.01 3.85 -13.52
N ARG A 61 3.41 4.10 -12.38
CA ARG A 61 2.27 3.33 -11.86
C ARG A 61 1.06 4.24 -11.69
N LYS A 62 -0.09 3.83 -12.22
CA LYS A 62 -1.36 4.53 -11.97
C LYS A 62 -1.68 4.52 -10.47
N GLY A 63 -1.94 5.71 -9.92
CA GLY A 63 -2.46 5.86 -8.56
C GLY A 63 -3.90 5.33 -8.44
N ILE A 64 -4.41 5.25 -7.22
CA ILE A 64 -5.85 5.06 -7.00
C ILE A 64 -6.55 6.33 -7.48
N LEU A 65 -7.59 6.15 -8.32
CA LEU A 65 -8.38 7.28 -8.80
C LEU A 65 -9.03 7.95 -7.59
N ASN A 66 -8.86 9.27 -7.47
CA ASN A 66 -9.45 10.06 -6.39
C ASN A 66 -10.58 10.91 -6.96
N PRO A 67 -11.85 10.55 -6.72
CA PRO A 67 -13.00 11.29 -7.27
C PRO A 67 -13.05 12.76 -6.87
N LYS A 68 -12.47 13.14 -5.73
CA LYS A 68 -12.43 14.54 -5.27
C LYS A 68 -11.62 15.48 -6.14
N LYS A 69 -10.80 14.93 -7.05
CA LYS A 69 -9.98 15.70 -8.00
C LYS A 69 -10.66 15.88 -9.34
N LEU A 70 -11.82 15.25 -9.55
CA LEU A 70 -12.59 15.33 -10.77
C LEU A 70 -13.55 16.52 -10.73
N SER A 71 -13.86 17.07 -11.88
CA SER A 71 -15.00 17.96 -12.06
C SER A 71 -16.32 17.19 -11.85
N GLU A 72 -17.42 17.92 -11.66
CA GLU A 72 -18.74 17.31 -11.46
C GLU A 72 -19.15 16.43 -12.65
N ASP A 73 -18.86 16.88 -13.88
CA ASP A 73 -19.24 16.13 -15.07
C ASP A 73 -18.36 14.89 -15.26
N GLU A 74 -17.05 14.98 -15.05
CA GLU A 74 -16.16 13.83 -15.04
C GLU A 74 -16.56 12.79 -13.99
N TYR A 75 -17.00 13.25 -12.82
CA TYR A 75 -17.45 12.34 -11.75
C TYR A 75 -18.78 11.67 -12.13
N LYS A 76 -19.71 12.38 -12.76
CA LYS A 76 -20.96 11.79 -13.27
C LYS A 76 -20.68 10.70 -14.32
N GLU A 77 -19.77 10.96 -15.24
CA GLU A 77 -19.38 9.96 -16.25
C GLU A 77 -18.68 8.76 -15.61
N LEU A 78 -17.80 8.99 -14.65
CA LEU A 78 -17.17 7.91 -13.88
C LEU A 78 -18.20 7.00 -13.21
N ILE A 79 -19.24 7.56 -12.58
CA ILE A 79 -20.30 6.77 -11.93
C ILE A 79 -21.11 5.98 -12.95
N LYS A 80 -21.34 6.50 -14.15
CA LYS A 80 -22.02 5.75 -15.22
C LYS A 80 -21.22 4.53 -15.67
N GLU A 81 -19.90 4.71 -15.80
CA GLU A 81 -18.98 3.63 -16.20
C GLU A 81 -18.73 2.63 -15.06
N LYS A 82 -18.57 3.15 -13.85
CA LYS A 82 -18.19 2.42 -12.64
C LYS A 82 -19.08 2.83 -11.45
N PRO A 83 -20.27 2.23 -11.32
CA PRO A 83 -21.25 2.64 -10.30
C PRO A 83 -20.74 2.59 -8.85
N GLU A 84 -19.75 1.75 -8.58
CA GLU A 84 -19.11 1.63 -7.27
C GLU A 84 -18.44 2.92 -6.78
N TYR A 85 -18.09 3.83 -7.70
CA TYR A 85 -17.57 5.16 -7.32
C TYR A 85 -18.67 6.10 -6.81
N GLY A 86 -19.95 5.80 -7.06
CA GLY A 86 -21.09 6.53 -6.49
C GLY A 86 -21.42 6.12 -5.05
N ASN A 87 -20.88 5.01 -4.55
CA ASN A 87 -21.19 4.49 -3.22
C ASN A 87 -20.12 4.89 -2.19
N ILE A 88 -20.46 5.81 -1.27
CA ILE A 88 -19.54 6.28 -0.22
C ILE A 88 -19.56 5.32 0.95
N ILE A 89 -18.44 4.65 1.20
CA ILE A 89 -18.24 3.71 2.30
C ILE A 89 -17.72 4.40 3.55
N CYS A 90 -16.67 5.20 3.43
CA CYS A 90 -16.11 5.95 4.56
C CYS A 90 -16.57 7.41 4.49
N ARG A 91 -17.59 7.78 5.26
CA ARG A 91 -18.15 9.14 5.26
C ARG A 91 -17.20 10.18 5.85
N CYS A 92 -16.37 9.80 6.84
CA CYS A 92 -15.43 10.75 7.46
C CYS A 92 -14.34 11.20 6.48
N GLU A 93 -13.87 10.30 5.62
CA GLU A 93 -12.81 10.53 4.65
C GLU A 93 -13.36 10.59 3.21
N MET A 94 -14.70 10.49 3.04
CA MET A 94 -15.37 10.50 1.74
C MET A 94 -14.73 9.53 0.73
N ILE A 95 -14.50 8.29 1.16
CA ILE A 95 -13.93 7.23 0.33
C ILE A 95 -15.03 6.33 -0.23
N THR A 96 -14.99 6.13 -1.52
CA THR A 96 -15.96 5.34 -2.27
C THR A 96 -15.63 3.85 -2.27
N GLU A 97 -16.61 3.02 -2.63
CA GLU A 97 -16.42 1.59 -2.84
C GLU A 97 -15.39 1.34 -3.94
N GLY A 98 -15.45 2.08 -5.06
CA GLY A 98 -14.51 1.96 -6.17
C GLY A 98 -13.06 2.19 -5.77
N GLU A 99 -12.78 3.18 -4.90
CA GLU A 99 -11.43 3.39 -4.35
C GLU A 99 -10.96 2.20 -3.51
N ILE A 100 -11.86 1.59 -2.73
CA ILE A 100 -11.53 0.42 -1.91
C ILE A 100 -11.29 -0.80 -2.81
N MET A 101 -12.13 -1.02 -3.82
CA MET A 101 -11.96 -2.10 -4.80
C MET A 101 -10.64 -1.98 -5.53
N ASP A 102 -10.29 -0.78 -6.01
CA ASP A 102 -8.98 -0.54 -6.63
C ASP A 102 -7.84 -0.85 -5.66
N ALA A 103 -7.95 -0.43 -4.40
CA ALA A 103 -6.93 -0.71 -3.39
C ALA A 103 -6.73 -2.22 -3.13
N VAL A 104 -7.79 -3.04 -3.29
CA VAL A 104 -7.75 -4.50 -3.10
C VAL A 104 -7.23 -5.21 -4.34
N ASN A 105 -7.67 -4.80 -5.54
CA ASN A 105 -7.47 -5.54 -6.79
C ASN A 105 -6.16 -5.20 -7.52
N ARG A 106 -5.50 -4.10 -7.18
CA ARG A 106 -4.24 -3.70 -7.82
C ARG A 106 -3.08 -4.64 -7.51
N PRO A 107 -1.99 -4.64 -8.30
CA PRO A 107 -0.76 -5.34 -7.95
C PRO A 107 -0.31 -4.97 -6.53
N LEU A 108 0.04 -5.97 -5.71
CA LEU A 108 0.29 -5.82 -4.27
C LEU A 108 -0.89 -5.20 -3.51
N GLY A 109 -2.10 -5.60 -3.88
CA GLY A 109 -3.35 -5.10 -3.32
C GLY A 109 -3.49 -5.32 -1.81
N ALA A 110 -4.41 -4.56 -1.22
CA ALA A 110 -4.70 -4.64 0.21
C ALA A 110 -5.33 -5.99 0.58
N LYS A 111 -4.82 -6.61 1.66
CA LYS A 111 -5.32 -7.88 2.19
C LYS A 111 -5.95 -7.76 3.57
N SER A 112 -5.98 -6.55 4.13
CA SER A 112 -6.45 -6.27 5.48
C SER A 112 -7.09 -4.89 5.55
N LEU A 113 -7.80 -4.59 6.63
CA LEU A 113 -8.39 -3.26 6.83
C LEU A 113 -7.32 -2.16 6.86
N ASP A 114 -6.21 -2.38 7.54
CA ASP A 114 -5.10 -1.42 7.57
C ASP A 114 -4.41 -1.32 6.20
N GLY A 115 -4.41 -2.38 5.41
CA GLY A 115 -3.96 -2.36 4.02
C GLY A 115 -4.78 -1.40 3.15
N VAL A 116 -6.11 -1.44 3.27
CA VAL A 116 -7.03 -0.49 2.62
C VAL A 116 -6.82 0.92 3.17
N LYS A 117 -6.79 1.06 4.51
CA LYS A 117 -6.62 2.35 5.19
C LYS A 117 -5.38 3.11 4.71
N ARG A 118 -4.22 2.42 4.60
CA ARG A 118 -2.96 3.04 4.16
C ARG A 118 -2.98 3.48 2.69
N ARG A 119 -3.85 2.89 1.87
CA ARG A 119 -3.95 3.21 0.43
C ARG A 119 -5.01 4.24 0.10
N THR A 120 -6.12 4.25 0.85
CA THR A 120 -7.29 5.07 0.55
C THR A 120 -7.63 6.08 1.64
N ARG A 121 -7.11 5.94 2.86
CA ARG A 121 -7.51 6.63 4.09
C ARG A 121 -8.86 6.17 4.68
N ALA A 122 -9.56 5.18 4.10
CA ALA A 122 -10.76 4.61 4.70
C ALA A 122 -10.47 4.14 6.13
N GLY A 123 -11.22 4.66 7.11
CA GLY A 123 -11.02 4.35 8.53
C GLY A 123 -10.04 5.26 9.28
N MET A 124 -9.45 6.29 8.62
CA MET A 124 -8.56 7.26 9.27
C MET A 124 -9.30 8.45 9.87
N GLY A 125 -10.57 8.65 9.56
CA GLY A 125 -11.34 9.78 10.04
C GLY A 125 -11.68 9.68 11.53
N ARG A 126 -12.36 10.69 12.05
CA ARG A 126 -12.67 10.84 13.49
C ARG A 126 -13.37 9.65 14.14
N CYS A 127 -14.13 8.86 13.40
CA CYS A 127 -14.80 7.67 13.93
C CYS A 127 -13.87 6.45 14.06
N GLN A 128 -12.62 6.54 13.59
CA GLN A 128 -11.60 5.48 13.68
C GLN A 128 -12.13 4.13 13.20
N ALA A 129 -12.75 4.12 12.03
CA ALA A 129 -13.31 2.95 11.36
C ALA A 129 -14.58 2.35 12.00
N GLY A 130 -15.14 2.98 13.04
CA GLY A 130 -16.31 2.46 13.77
C GLY A 130 -17.53 2.19 12.89
N PHE A 131 -17.70 2.91 11.78
CA PHE A 131 -18.85 2.73 10.89
C PHE A 131 -18.50 2.06 9.56
N CYS A 132 -17.32 2.28 9.01
CA CYS A 132 -16.97 1.77 7.68
C CYS A 132 -16.35 0.37 7.71
N SER A 133 -15.86 -0.13 8.85
CA SER A 133 -15.19 -1.44 8.93
C SER A 133 -16.02 -2.59 8.39
N PRO A 134 -17.31 -2.77 8.76
CA PRO A 134 -18.09 -3.90 8.27
C PRO A 134 -18.21 -3.90 6.74
N ARG A 135 -18.50 -2.73 6.16
CA ARG A 135 -18.62 -2.59 4.70
C ARG A 135 -17.27 -2.79 3.99
N THR A 136 -16.19 -2.27 4.57
CA THR A 136 -14.84 -2.49 4.03
C THR A 136 -14.48 -3.98 4.08
N MET A 137 -14.85 -4.69 5.15
CA MET A 137 -14.66 -6.15 5.25
C MET A 137 -15.45 -6.91 4.20
N GLU A 138 -16.71 -6.54 3.96
CA GLU A 138 -17.54 -7.14 2.90
C GLU A 138 -16.89 -6.99 1.53
N ILE A 139 -16.39 -5.78 1.21
CA ILE A 139 -15.72 -5.52 -0.05
C ILE A 139 -14.44 -6.36 -0.17
N ILE A 140 -13.58 -6.37 0.85
CA ILE A 140 -12.36 -7.19 0.83
C ILE A 140 -12.71 -8.68 0.65
N ALA A 141 -13.71 -9.18 1.39
CA ALA A 141 -14.14 -10.57 1.31
C ALA A 141 -14.63 -10.93 -0.09
N ARG A 142 -15.48 -10.10 -0.68
CA ARG A 142 -16.03 -10.26 -2.01
C ARG A 142 -14.93 -10.27 -3.07
N GLU A 143 -14.12 -9.23 -3.08
CA GLU A 143 -13.06 -9.05 -4.10
C GLU A 143 -11.98 -10.13 -4.04
N ARG A 144 -11.76 -10.71 -2.89
CA ARG A 144 -10.76 -11.77 -2.69
C ARG A 144 -11.33 -13.18 -2.67
N GLY A 145 -12.64 -13.34 -2.71
CA GLY A 145 -13.30 -14.66 -2.63
C GLY A 145 -13.04 -15.40 -1.31
N ILE A 146 -12.94 -14.67 -0.19
CA ILE A 146 -12.65 -15.24 1.15
C ILE A 146 -13.78 -14.93 2.14
N SER A 147 -13.82 -15.67 3.25
CA SER A 147 -14.76 -15.39 4.33
C SER A 147 -14.43 -14.08 5.06
N GLN A 148 -15.44 -13.37 5.54
CA GLN A 148 -15.24 -12.23 6.44
C GLN A 148 -14.50 -12.63 7.74
N LEU A 149 -14.64 -13.89 8.19
CA LEU A 149 -13.91 -14.44 9.34
C LEU A 149 -12.39 -14.51 9.11
N ASP A 150 -11.94 -14.46 7.86
CA ASP A 150 -10.53 -14.49 7.50
C ASP A 150 -9.93 -13.09 7.32
N ILE A 151 -10.76 -12.06 7.36
CA ILE A 151 -10.28 -10.69 7.29
C ILE A 151 -9.55 -10.31 8.58
N THR A 152 -8.39 -9.73 8.41
CA THR A 152 -7.56 -9.25 9.52
C THR A 152 -7.53 -7.73 9.59
N LYS A 153 -7.24 -7.19 10.76
CA LYS A 153 -6.97 -5.76 10.91
C LYS A 153 -5.69 -5.35 10.19
N SER A 154 -4.58 -6.06 10.45
CA SER A 154 -3.24 -5.68 9.95
C SER A 154 -2.42 -6.88 9.43
N GLY A 155 -3.04 -8.05 9.26
CA GLY A 155 -2.37 -9.30 8.89
C GLY A 155 -2.13 -10.23 10.06
N GLY A 156 -1.52 -11.40 9.81
CA GLY A 156 -1.22 -12.41 10.83
C GLY A 156 -2.45 -12.85 11.59
N LYS A 157 -2.39 -12.85 12.91
CA LYS A 157 -3.47 -13.30 13.82
C LYS A 157 -4.43 -12.18 14.25
N SER A 158 -4.37 -11.00 13.64
CA SER A 158 -5.20 -9.83 14.02
C SER A 158 -6.64 -9.92 13.47
N LYS A 159 -7.34 -11.03 13.66
CA LYS A 159 -8.73 -11.20 13.26
C LYS A 159 -9.64 -10.25 14.06
N ILE A 160 -10.65 -9.70 13.40
CA ILE A 160 -11.64 -8.79 14.01
C ILE A 160 -12.90 -9.56 14.36
N VAL A 161 -13.32 -10.48 13.51
CA VAL A 161 -14.48 -11.33 13.72
C VAL A 161 -13.99 -12.74 14.04
N VAL A 162 -14.46 -13.28 15.16
CA VAL A 162 -14.02 -14.59 15.67
C VAL A 162 -15.07 -15.68 15.52
N GLY A 163 -16.29 -15.31 15.15
CA GLY A 163 -17.39 -16.26 14.97
C GLY A 163 -18.74 -15.57 14.76
N MET A 164 -19.77 -16.37 14.62
CA MET A 164 -21.17 -15.93 14.54
C MET A 164 -21.75 -15.77 15.94
N SER A 165 -22.51 -14.70 16.18
CA SER A 165 -23.17 -14.45 17.47
C SER A 165 -24.42 -15.32 17.69
N LYS A 166 -24.99 -15.88 16.59
CA LYS A 166 -26.13 -16.79 16.62
C LYS A 166 -25.85 -17.95 15.70
N ASN A 167 -26.03 -19.18 16.21
CA ASN A 167 -26.10 -20.36 15.35
C ASN A 167 -27.37 -20.25 14.52
N ARG A 168 -27.23 -20.04 13.22
CA ARG A 168 -28.34 -20.28 12.29
C ARG A 168 -28.36 -21.79 12.07
N GLY A 169 -29.26 -22.45 12.84
CA GLY A 169 -29.58 -23.86 12.62
C GLY A 169 -30.22 -24.06 11.25
#